data_4e033acca0e66f0bf5a1a91f1ede00a2
#
_entry.id   4e033acca0e66f0bf5a1a91f1ede00a2
#
_cell.length_a   1.000
_cell.length_b   1.000
_cell.length_c   1.000
_cell.angle_alpha   90.00
_cell.angle_beta   90.00
_cell.angle_gamma   90.00
#
_symmetry.space_group_name_H-M   'P 1'
#
loop_
_entity.id
_entity.type
_entity.pdbx_description
1 polymer ?
#
loop_
_entity_poly.entity_id
_entity_poly.type
_entity_poly.pdbx_seq_one_letter_code
_entity_poly.pdbx_strand_id
1 'polypeptide(L)'
;MKKNALRIGAVLVSSALLSTLVTPAHAHVSVVPGVSAAGNTTDALTVGRNNTINFRVGHGCSLEKDVIHPKTRRVVASAAIDKFATQAFTVTIPKSAMGEAGATFPRPAFVPGWRTTAKKNEDGSVTIKWRAISNDFALPNGPAGDTGASMYFDFGVRVAFSSATRGQRVSFVAQQTCLVDLPRAKGFPASRLPIYETWDGTADGADTVLDNNSRGPAPTVTVNP
;
A
#
# COMPACT_ATOMS: atom_id res chain seq x y z
N MET A 1 6.44 -38.05 71.94
CA MET A 1 5.42 -37.49 71.05
C MET A 1 6.14 -36.44 70.16
N LYS A 2 6.43 -36.80 68.93
CA LYS A 2 7.12 -35.91 67.98
C LYS A 2 6.09 -35.26 67.08
N LYS A 3 6.00 -33.92 67.08
CA LYS A 3 5.14 -33.13 66.19
C LYS A 3 5.85 -32.88 64.88
N ASN A 4 5.36 -33.46 63.80
CA ASN A 4 5.83 -33.18 62.44
C ASN A 4 5.14 -31.90 61.91
N ALA A 5 5.91 -30.87 61.66
CA ALA A 5 5.45 -29.66 61.00
C ALA A 5 5.56 -29.83 59.48
N LEU A 6 4.42 -29.83 58.82
CA LEU A 6 4.31 -29.88 57.34
C LEU A 6 4.59 -28.48 56.77
N ARG A 7 5.69 -28.30 56.07
CA ARG A 7 6.00 -27.07 55.36
C ARG A 7 5.34 -27.11 53.97
N ILE A 8 4.30 -26.32 53.77
CA ILE A 8 3.66 -26.09 52.46
C ILE A 8 4.50 -25.01 51.75
N GLY A 9 5.24 -25.44 50.74
CA GLY A 9 5.94 -24.53 49.85
C GLY A 9 4.98 -23.95 48.82
N ALA A 10 4.72 -22.65 48.85
CA ALA A 10 3.97 -21.95 47.83
C ALA A 10 4.84 -21.78 46.59
N VAL A 11 4.52 -22.48 45.50
CA VAL A 11 5.11 -22.27 44.21
C VAL A 11 4.39 -21.11 43.55
N LEU A 12 5.02 -19.95 43.51
CA LEU A 12 4.59 -18.79 42.72
C LEU A 12 4.90 -19.08 41.25
N VAL A 13 3.89 -19.50 40.49
CA VAL A 13 3.94 -19.57 39.04
C VAL A 13 3.80 -18.14 38.50
N SER A 14 4.92 -17.49 38.17
CA SER A 14 4.93 -16.23 37.43
C SER A 14 4.50 -16.48 36.00
N SER A 15 3.22 -16.31 35.71
CA SER A 15 2.70 -16.26 34.35
C SER A 15 3.18 -14.99 33.70
N ALA A 16 4.32 -15.05 33.02
CA ALA A 16 4.73 -13.98 32.08
C ALA A 16 3.70 -13.94 30.95
N LEU A 17 2.77 -12.98 31.01
CA LEU A 17 1.95 -12.60 29.87
C LEU A 17 2.88 -12.05 28.79
N LEU A 18 3.28 -12.91 27.85
CA LEU A 18 3.75 -12.43 26.54
C LEU A 18 2.54 -11.79 25.85
N SER A 19 2.33 -10.50 26.06
CA SER A 19 1.54 -9.70 25.16
C SER A 19 2.29 -9.65 23.84
N THR A 20 1.95 -10.58 22.93
CA THR A 20 2.28 -10.44 21.52
C THR A 20 1.60 -9.15 21.06
N LEU A 21 2.38 -8.10 20.92
CA LEU A 21 1.99 -6.91 20.18
C LEU A 21 1.73 -7.39 18.76
N VAL A 22 0.48 -7.70 18.48
CA VAL A 22 -0.01 -7.89 17.12
C VAL A 22 0.08 -6.49 16.51
N THR A 23 1.21 -6.19 15.88
CA THR A 23 1.30 -5.02 15.00
C THR A 23 0.23 -5.20 13.93
N PRO A 24 -0.67 -4.23 13.75
CA PRO A 24 -1.63 -4.31 12.66
C PRO A 24 -0.83 -4.54 11.37
N ALA A 25 -1.24 -5.55 10.60
CA ALA A 25 -0.63 -5.83 9.30
C ALA A 25 -1.07 -4.72 8.35
N HIS A 26 -0.26 -3.67 8.28
CA HIS A 26 -0.44 -2.62 7.27
C HIS A 26 -0.24 -3.23 5.89
N ALA A 27 -1.16 -2.95 4.97
CA ALA A 27 -1.02 -3.32 3.58
C ALA A 27 0.11 -2.51 2.96
N HIS A 28 1.32 -3.08 2.96
CA HIS A 28 2.43 -2.43 2.30
C HIS A 28 2.39 -2.69 0.80
N VAL A 29 2.45 -1.62 -0.01
CA VAL A 29 2.79 -1.76 -1.42
C VAL A 29 4.25 -2.19 -1.50
N SER A 30 4.47 -3.35 -2.10
CA SER A 30 5.83 -3.84 -2.36
C SER A 30 6.20 -3.60 -3.82
N VAL A 31 7.49 -3.38 -4.09
CA VAL A 31 8.01 -3.40 -5.46
C VAL A 31 8.67 -4.74 -5.71
N VAL A 32 8.17 -5.43 -6.72
CA VAL A 32 8.71 -6.71 -7.16
C VAL A 32 9.39 -6.50 -8.52
N PRO A 33 10.68 -6.85 -8.69
CA PRO A 33 11.31 -6.86 -9.98
C PRO A 33 10.51 -7.75 -10.95
N GLY A 34 10.21 -7.23 -12.14
CA GLY A 34 9.51 -7.99 -13.17
C GLY A 34 10.48 -8.85 -13.97
N VAL A 35 9.95 -9.86 -14.66
CA VAL A 35 10.71 -10.68 -15.60
C VAL A 35 11.18 -9.81 -16.76
N SER A 36 12.48 -9.88 -17.11
CA SER A 36 12.99 -9.21 -18.31
C SER A 36 12.36 -9.83 -19.57
N ALA A 37 12.28 -9.04 -20.64
CA ALA A 37 11.79 -9.51 -21.94
C ALA A 37 12.56 -10.73 -22.52
N ALA A 38 13.74 -11.03 -21.97
CA ALA A 38 14.58 -12.18 -22.33
C ALA A 38 14.26 -13.44 -21.50
N GLY A 39 13.24 -13.42 -20.64
CA GLY A 39 12.86 -14.58 -19.82
C GLY A 39 13.80 -14.89 -18.66
N ASN A 40 14.83 -14.07 -18.46
CA ASN A 40 15.72 -14.21 -17.34
C ASN A 40 15.10 -13.52 -16.13
N THR A 41 14.78 -14.29 -15.10
CA THR A 41 14.45 -13.80 -13.76
C THR A 41 15.76 -13.26 -13.13
N THR A 42 16.17 -12.08 -13.57
CA THR A 42 17.22 -11.38 -12.85
C THR A 42 16.54 -10.48 -11.84
N ASP A 43 16.65 -10.80 -10.56
CA ASP A 43 16.30 -9.91 -9.45
C ASP A 43 17.10 -8.59 -9.49
N ALA A 44 17.87 -8.43 -10.54
CA ALA A 44 18.87 -7.41 -10.72
C ALA A 44 18.36 -6.29 -11.63
N LEU A 45 17.96 -5.18 -11.02
CA LEU A 45 17.68 -3.96 -11.76
C LEU A 45 18.98 -3.31 -12.23
N THR A 46 19.11 -3.04 -13.53
CA THR A 46 20.35 -2.55 -14.12
C THR A 46 20.18 -1.15 -14.71
N VAL A 47 21.22 -0.33 -14.59
CA VAL A 47 21.28 1.00 -15.22
C VAL A 47 21.37 0.90 -16.75
N GLY A 48 20.89 1.92 -17.45
CA GLY A 48 20.99 2.06 -18.91
C GLY A 48 20.15 1.08 -19.72
N ARG A 49 19.33 0.24 -19.07
CA ARG A 49 18.39 -0.68 -19.72
C ARG A 49 16.97 -0.45 -19.25
N ASN A 50 16.01 -0.89 -20.06
CA ASN A 50 14.62 -0.93 -19.62
C ASN A 50 14.42 -2.08 -18.63
N ASN A 51 14.01 -1.74 -17.42
CA ASN A 51 13.62 -2.67 -16.39
C ASN A 51 12.09 -2.65 -16.26
N THR A 52 11.49 -3.80 -15.94
CA THR A 52 10.09 -3.85 -15.51
C THR A 52 10.08 -3.98 -14.01
N ILE A 53 9.32 -3.13 -13.35
CA ILE A 53 9.02 -3.21 -11.91
C ILE A 53 7.52 -3.34 -11.75
N ASN A 54 7.08 -4.12 -10.78
CA ASN A 54 5.67 -4.30 -10.45
C ASN A 54 5.41 -3.74 -9.05
N PHE A 55 4.47 -2.86 -8.95
CA PHE A 55 3.95 -2.39 -7.66
C PHE A 55 2.83 -3.35 -7.26
N ARG A 56 3.12 -4.19 -6.28
CA ARG A 56 2.16 -5.17 -5.77
C ARG A 56 1.31 -4.55 -4.68
N VAL A 57 0.00 -4.47 -4.93
CA VAL A 57 -1.01 -4.12 -3.94
C VAL A 57 -1.60 -5.42 -3.41
N GLY A 58 -1.42 -5.70 -2.14
CA GLY A 58 -1.75 -7.00 -1.53
C GLY A 58 -3.24 -7.20 -1.28
N HIS A 59 -4.01 -6.14 -1.14
CA HIS A 59 -5.45 -6.17 -0.88
C HIS A 59 -6.08 -4.78 -1.03
N GLY A 60 -7.38 -4.66 -0.83
CA GLY A 60 -8.08 -3.37 -0.72
C GLY A 60 -7.69 -2.59 0.54
N CYS A 61 -8.22 -1.37 0.70
CA CYS A 61 -7.91 -0.55 1.87
C CYS A 61 -8.52 -1.14 3.15
N SER A 62 -7.73 -1.10 4.22
CA SER A 62 -8.18 -1.32 5.59
C SER A 62 -8.25 0.03 6.30
N LEU A 63 -9.30 0.25 7.07
CA LEU A 63 -9.40 1.46 7.88
C LEU A 63 -8.61 1.28 9.18
N GLU A 64 -7.84 2.29 9.57
CA GLU A 64 -7.18 2.36 10.88
C GLU A 64 -8.06 3.06 11.92
N LYS A 65 -8.99 3.87 11.46
CA LYS A 65 -9.93 4.63 12.28
C LYS A 65 -11.29 4.72 11.60
N ASP A 66 -12.32 5.00 12.38
CA ASP A 66 -13.66 5.22 11.87
C ASP A 66 -13.71 6.41 10.89
N VAL A 67 -14.42 6.22 9.78
CA VAL A 67 -14.68 7.30 8.83
C VAL A 67 -15.90 8.08 9.27
N ILE A 68 -15.70 9.37 9.49
CA ILE A 68 -16.75 10.29 9.93
C ILE A 68 -17.27 11.11 8.74
N HIS A 69 -18.58 11.10 8.55
CA HIS A 69 -19.21 11.93 7.52
C HIS A 69 -18.91 13.42 7.80
N PRO A 70 -18.33 14.16 6.84
CA PRO A 70 -17.81 15.51 7.09
C PRO A 70 -18.89 16.51 7.57
N LYS A 71 -20.14 16.34 7.14
CA LYS A 71 -21.25 17.24 7.46
C LYS A 71 -22.13 16.75 8.62
N THR A 72 -22.49 15.46 8.65
CA THR A 72 -23.39 14.92 9.69
C THR A 72 -22.66 14.52 10.96
N ARG A 73 -21.33 14.43 10.92
CA ARG A 73 -20.43 14.00 12.01
C ARG A 73 -20.76 12.60 12.55
N ARG A 74 -21.46 11.78 11.80
CA ARG A 74 -21.76 10.39 12.15
C ARG A 74 -20.72 9.46 11.55
N VAL A 75 -20.43 8.37 12.26
CA VAL A 75 -19.63 7.28 11.71
C VAL A 75 -20.38 6.65 10.54
N VAL A 76 -19.70 6.52 9.40
CA VAL A 76 -20.24 5.93 8.16
C VAL A 76 -19.49 4.68 7.74
N ALA A 77 -18.31 4.45 8.30
CA ALA A 77 -17.58 3.20 8.17
C ALA A 77 -16.72 3.00 9.42
N SER A 78 -16.63 1.75 9.88
CA SER A 78 -15.92 1.42 11.11
C SER A 78 -14.59 0.73 10.83
N ALA A 79 -13.53 1.18 11.49
CA ALA A 79 -12.20 0.58 11.43
C ALA A 79 -12.19 -0.89 11.87
N ALA A 80 -13.12 -1.28 12.75
CA ALA A 80 -13.19 -2.65 13.27
C ALA A 80 -13.76 -3.65 12.26
N ILE A 81 -14.55 -3.19 11.27
CA ILE A 81 -15.39 -4.07 10.44
C ILE A 81 -15.18 -3.81 8.96
N ASP A 82 -15.10 -2.54 8.53
CA ASP A 82 -15.25 -2.19 7.13
C ASP A 82 -13.91 -2.25 6.38
N LYS A 83 -13.95 -2.88 5.22
CA LYS A 83 -12.85 -2.98 4.27
C LYS A 83 -13.35 -2.63 2.89
N PHE A 84 -12.51 -1.95 2.12
CA PHE A 84 -12.93 -1.38 0.85
C PHE A 84 -12.04 -1.84 -0.29
N ALA A 85 -12.65 -2.09 -1.46
CA ALA A 85 -11.93 -2.42 -2.67
C ALA A 85 -11.10 -1.23 -3.18
N THR A 86 -9.90 -1.50 -3.68
CA THR A 86 -9.06 -0.50 -4.34
C THR A 86 -9.67 -0.06 -5.65
N GLN A 87 -10.02 1.20 -5.75
CA GLN A 87 -10.63 1.81 -6.95
C GLN A 87 -9.59 2.51 -7.83
N ALA A 88 -8.49 2.96 -7.23
CA ALA A 88 -7.38 3.52 -7.97
C ALA A 88 -6.05 3.24 -7.28
N PHE A 89 -5.01 3.14 -8.08
CA PHE A 89 -3.63 3.08 -7.63
C PHE A 89 -2.81 4.14 -8.37
N THR A 90 -1.98 4.86 -7.66
CA THR A 90 -1.14 5.92 -8.20
C THR A 90 0.30 5.67 -7.77
N VAL A 91 1.26 5.88 -8.66
CA VAL A 91 2.69 5.86 -8.34
C VAL A 91 3.40 7.03 -8.99
N THR A 92 4.34 7.62 -8.28
CA THR A 92 5.24 8.64 -8.82
C THR A 92 6.60 8.02 -9.10
N ILE A 93 6.98 8.02 -10.36
CA ILE A 93 8.26 7.54 -10.86
C ILE A 93 9.25 8.70 -10.80
N PRO A 94 10.31 8.63 -9.98
CA PRO A 94 11.28 9.70 -9.85
C PRO A 94 12.10 9.87 -11.15
N LYS A 95 12.62 11.06 -11.38
CA LYS A 95 13.45 11.39 -12.55
C LYS A 95 14.64 10.42 -12.71
N SER A 96 15.22 9.95 -11.60
CA SER A 96 16.33 9.00 -11.60
C SER A 96 15.98 7.61 -12.16
N ALA A 97 14.69 7.26 -12.22
CA ALA A 97 14.17 6.03 -12.85
C ALA A 97 13.66 6.25 -14.27
N MET A 98 14.06 7.36 -14.92
CA MET A 98 13.66 7.74 -16.28
C MET A 98 14.86 7.88 -17.24
N GLY A 99 15.93 7.12 -17.00
CA GLY A 99 17.16 7.17 -17.79
C GLY A 99 18.03 8.39 -17.50
N GLU A 100 19.08 8.56 -18.32
CA GLU A 100 19.95 9.70 -18.18
C GLU A 100 19.17 11.01 -18.42
N ALA A 101 19.37 11.97 -17.54
CA ALA A 101 18.68 13.26 -17.54
C ALA A 101 17.13 13.19 -17.53
N GLY A 102 16.53 12.02 -17.23
CA GLY A 102 15.07 11.84 -17.25
C GLY A 102 14.48 11.78 -18.67
N ALA A 103 15.26 11.33 -19.65
CA ALA A 103 14.88 11.32 -21.08
C ALA A 103 13.90 10.19 -21.45
N THR A 104 13.83 9.12 -20.62
CA THR A 104 12.98 7.95 -20.91
C THR A 104 11.67 8.03 -20.14
N PHE A 105 10.57 8.24 -20.85
CA PHE A 105 9.26 8.26 -20.24
C PHE A 105 8.86 6.85 -19.75
N PRO A 106 8.41 6.69 -18.49
CA PRO A 106 8.00 5.39 -17.97
C PRO A 106 6.76 4.89 -18.69
N ARG A 107 6.71 3.57 -18.95
CA ARG A 107 5.62 2.93 -19.68
C ARG A 107 4.82 2.03 -18.76
N PRO A 108 3.60 2.41 -18.36
CA PRO A 108 2.73 1.54 -17.57
C PRO A 108 2.29 0.32 -18.40
N ALA A 109 2.16 -0.81 -17.73
CA ALA A 109 1.54 -1.99 -18.31
C ALA A 109 0.05 -1.76 -18.56
N PHE A 110 -0.47 -2.37 -19.61
CA PHE A 110 -1.91 -2.44 -19.83
C PHE A 110 -2.52 -3.38 -18.79
N VAL A 111 -3.53 -2.88 -18.11
CA VAL A 111 -4.28 -3.62 -17.08
C VAL A 111 -5.74 -3.71 -17.54
N PRO A 112 -6.25 -4.91 -17.87
CA PRO A 112 -7.65 -5.09 -18.28
C PRO A 112 -8.61 -4.55 -17.21
N GLY A 113 -9.62 -3.79 -17.64
CA GLY A 113 -10.59 -3.20 -16.72
C GLY A 113 -10.13 -1.96 -15.96
N TRP A 114 -8.89 -1.45 -16.26
CA TRP A 114 -8.37 -0.24 -15.66
C TRP A 114 -8.00 0.78 -16.72
N ARG A 115 -8.39 2.03 -16.48
CA ARG A 115 -7.94 3.17 -17.27
C ARG A 115 -6.63 3.69 -16.70
N THR A 116 -5.62 3.82 -17.54
CA THR A 116 -4.29 4.34 -17.15
C THR A 116 -4.10 5.75 -17.67
N THR A 117 -3.54 6.61 -16.84
CA THR A 117 -3.09 7.96 -17.21
C THR A 117 -1.68 8.18 -16.67
N ALA A 118 -0.88 8.98 -17.39
CA ALA A 118 0.45 9.37 -16.96
C ALA A 118 0.63 10.88 -17.17
N LYS A 119 1.17 11.57 -16.16
CA LYS A 119 1.41 13.01 -16.17
C LYS A 119 2.83 13.31 -15.73
N LYS A 120 3.55 14.11 -16.50
CA LYS A 120 4.85 14.67 -16.08
C LYS A 120 4.62 15.79 -15.09
N ASN A 121 5.36 15.78 -13.99
CA ASN A 121 5.35 16.79 -12.94
C ASN A 121 6.42 17.86 -13.21
N GLU A 122 6.34 18.98 -12.50
CA GLU A 122 7.29 20.12 -12.66
C GLU A 122 8.72 19.75 -12.24
N ASP A 123 8.88 18.87 -11.24
CA ASP A 123 10.18 18.33 -10.79
C ASP A 123 10.81 17.34 -11.79
N GLY A 124 10.10 17.03 -12.87
CA GLY A 124 10.52 16.09 -13.90
C GLY A 124 10.17 14.63 -13.60
N SER A 125 9.58 14.31 -12.45
CA SER A 125 9.00 13.00 -12.17
C SER A 125 7.74 12.75 -13.02
N VAL A 126 7.24 11.51 -13.03
CA VAL A 126 6.00 11.16 -13.73
C VAL A 126 5.06 10.44 -12.76
N THR A 127 3.86 10.98 -12.61
CA THR A 127 2.78 10.33 -11.87
C THR A 127 1.96 9.48 -12.83
N ILE A 128 1.87 8.19 -12.54
CA ILE A 128 1.04 7.22 -13.25
C ILE A 128 -0.13 6.85 -12.34
N LYS A 129 -1.33 6.86 -12.90
CA LYS A 129 -2.55 6.48 -12.17
C LYS A 129 -3.34 5.45 -12.97
N TRP A 130 -3.66 4.35 -12.32
CA TRP A 130 -4.64 3.36 -12.77
C TRP A 130 -5.94 3.56 -11.98
N ARG A 131 -7.05 3.48 -12.68
CA ARG A 131 -8.39 3.58 -12.08
C ARG A 131 -9.28 2.50 -12.66
N ALA A 132 -9.91 1.71 -11.80
CA ALA A 132 -10.90 0.72 -12.21
C ALA A 132 -12.05 1.40 -12.97
N ILE A 133 -12.45 0.82 -14.08
CA ILE A 133 -13.56 1.35 -14.93
C ILE A 133 -14.93 1.08 -14.31
N SER A 134 -15.04 0.05 -13.47
CA SER A 134 -16.21 -0.26 -12.65
C SER A 134 -15.77 -0.92 -11.34
N ASN A 135 -16.70 -1.11 -10.41
CA ASN A 135 -16.44 -1.82 -9.16
C ASN A 135 -16.04 -3.30 -9.38
N ASP A 136 -16.47 -3.90 -10.47
CA ASP A 136 -16.16 -5.31 -10.79
C ASP A 136 -14.67 -5.53 -11.07
N PHE A 137 -13.95 -4.47 -11.44
CA PHE A 137 -12.50 -4.51 -11.68
C PHE A 137 -11.70 -3.96 -10.51
N ALA A 138 -12.36 -3.45 -9.46
CA ALA A 138 -11.66 -3.00 -8.27
C ALA A 138 -10.99 -4.20 -7.57
N LEU A 139 -9.78 -3.98 -7.01
CA LEU A 139 -9.13 -5.03 -6.23
C LEU A 139 -9.90 -5.21 -4.91
N PRO A 140 -10.56 -6.35 -4.71
CA PRO A 140 -11.34 -6.59 -3.51
C PRO A 140 -10.44 -6.71 -2.29
N ASN A 141 -11.00 -6.36 -1.13
CA ASN A 141 -10.43 -6.72 0.14
C ASN A 141 -11.22 -7.92 0.69
N GLY A 142 -10.55 -9.02 0.95
CA GLY A 142 -11.19 -10.21 1.52
C GLY A 142 -11.86 -9.89 2.85
N PRO A 143 -12.92 -10.64 3.24
CA PRO A 143 -13.55 -10.46 4.53
C PRO A 143 -12.57 -10.70 5.67
N ALA A 144 -12.72 -9.98 6.78
CA ALA A 144 -11.89 -10.16 7.96
C ALA A 144 -12.01 -11.60 8.47
N GLY A 145 -10.87 -12.27 8.67
CA GLY A 145 -10.82 -13.64 9.13
C GLY A 145 -10.95 -14.72 8.04
N ASP A 146 -11.16 -14.35 6.81
CA ASP A 146 -11.13 -15.29 5.69
C ASP A 146 -9.70 -15.44 5.18
N THR A 147 -9.04 -16.53 5.56
CA THR A 147 -7.63 -16.80 5.28
C THR A 147 -7.35 -17.17 3.82
N GLY A 148 -8.37 -17.23 2.97
CA GLY A 148 -8.24 -17.72 1.59
C GLY A 148 -8.48 -16.71 0.47
N ALA A 149 -8.98 -15.51 0.75
CA ALA A 149 -9.54 -14.64 -0.29
C ALA A 149 -8.78 -13.34 -0.58
N SER A 150 -7.61 -13.11 -0.01
CA SER A 150 -6.81 -11.92 -0.33
C SER A 150 -6.17 -12.09 -1.70
N MET A 151 -6.71 -11.39 -2.70
CA MET A 151 -6.09 -11.27 -4.01
C MET A 151 -5.14 -10.08 -4.02
N TYR A 152 -3.98 -10.26 -4.65
CA TYR A 152 -3.08 -9.15 -4.94
C TYR A 152 -3.22 -8.71 -6.40
N PHE A 153 -2.76 -7.50 -6.68
CA PHE A 153 -2.68 -6.97 -8.03
C PHE A 153 -1.32 -6.32 -8.29
N ASP A 154 -0.73 -6.63 -9.44
CA ASP A 154 0.56 -6.08 -9.86
C ASP A 154 0.36 -4.99 -10.93
N PHE A 155 0.74 -3.76 -10.60
CA PHE A 155 0.75 -2.63 -11.52
C PHE A 155 2.15 -2.47 -12.11
N GLY A 156 2.36 -3.01 -13.29
CA GLY A 156 3.66 -3.01 -13.96
C GLY A 156 4.02 -1.66 -14.55
N VAL A 157 5.30 -1.28 -14.42
CA VAL A 157 5.86 -0.11 -15.08
C VAL A 157 7.23 -0.46 -15.66
N ARG A 158 7.46 -0.09 -16.92
CA ARG A 158 8.77 -0.14 -17.53
C ARG A 158 9.50 1.17 -17.25
N VAL A 159 10.67 1.08 -16.64
CA VAL A 159 11.52 2.20 -16.23
C VAL A 159 12.94 2.02 -16.75
N ALA A 160 13.73 3.08 -16.75
CA ALA A 160 15.16 3.04 -17.06
C ALA A 160 15.91 3.80 -15.95
N PHE A 161 16.77 3.09 -15.21
CA PHE A 161 17.56 3.73 -14.15
C PHE A 161 18.74 4.50 -14.74
N SER A 162 18.99 5.72 -14.23
CA SER A 162 20.17 6.50 -14.60
C SER A 162 21.44 5.92 -13.95
N SER A 163 22.59 6.23 -14.51
CA SER A 163 23.89 5.79 -13.96
C SER A 163 24.12 6.27 -12.53
N ALA A 164 23.56 7.41 -12.17
CA ALA A 164 23.62 7.97 -10.82
C ALA A 164 22.93 7.08 -9.74
N THR A 165 22.07 6.16 -10.15
CA THR A 165 21.37 5.24 -9.22
C THR A 165 22.12 3.93 -8.97
N ARG A 166 23.26 3.73 -9.61
CA ARG A 166 24.08 2.49 -9.48
C ARG A 166 24.42 2.21 -8.02
N GLY A 167 24.10 1.03 -7.53
CA GLY A 167 24.30 0.62 -6.15
C GLY A 167 23.41 1.31 -5.12
N GLN A 168 22.44 2.12 -5.55
CA GLN A 168 21.59 2.90 -4.66
C GLN A 168 20.17 2.32 -4.54
N ARG A 169 19.49 2.71 -3.48
CA ARG A 169 18.06 2.47 -3.30
C ARG A 169 17.27 3.61 -3.94
N VAL A 170 16.30 3.27 -4.78
CA VAL A 170 15.37 4.21 -5.39
C VAL A 170 14.00 3.99 -4.79
N SER A 171 13.44 5.04 -4.22
CA SER A 171 12.11 5.04 -3.59
C SER A 171 11.04 5.59 -4.54
N PHE A 172 9.83 5.07 -4.41
CA PHE A 172 8.66 5.50 -5.18
C PHE A 172 7.56 5.93 -4.22
N VAL A 173 6.95 7.09 -4.48
CA VAL A 173 5.73 7.46 -3.76
C VAL A 173 4.57 6.72 -4.40
N ALA A 174 3.83 5.97 -3.59
CA ALA A 174 2.66 5.21 -4.04
C ALA A 174 1.43 5.56 -3.20
N GLN A 175 0.24 5.47 -3.81
CA GLN A 175 -1.02 5.73 -3.13
C GLN A 175 -2.11 4.81 -3.67
N GLN A 176 -2.78 4.15 -2.76
CA GLN A 176 -4.00 3.39 -2.99
C GLN A 176 -5.19 4.26 -2.64
N THR A 177 -6.26 4.17 -3.43
CA THR A 177 -7.49 4.90 -3.20
C THR A 177 -8.66 3.94 -3.17
N CYS A 178 -9.42 3.98 -2.11
CA CYS A 178 -10.70 3.29 -1.98
C CYS A 178 -11.83 4.29 -1.79
N LEU A 179 -13.07 3.83 -1.90
CA LEU A 179 -14.24 4.71 -1.79
C LEU A 179 -15.20 4.17 -0.73
N VAL A 180 -15.61 5.04 0.16
CA VAL A 180 -16.68 4.81 1.13
C VAL A 180 -17.97 5.42 0.61
N ASP A 181 -19.03 4.63 0.52
CA ASP A 181 -20.34 5.13 0.14
C ASP A 181 -20.95 5.92 1.30
N LEU A 182 -21.25 7.19 1.06
CA LEU A 182 -21.96 8.05 2.00
C LEU A 182 -23.44 7.96 1.71
N PRO A 183 -24.27 7.45 2.63
CA PRO A 183 -25.71 7.34 2.44
C PRO A 183 -26.36 8.73 2.30
N ARG A 184 -27.49 8.77 1.61
CA ARG A 184 -28.30 9.98 1.49
C ARG A 184 -28.75 10.43 2.89
N ALA A 185 -28.50 11.69 3.23
CA ALA A 185 -28.97 12.31 4.46
C ALA A 185 -29.81 13.54 4.12
N LYS A 186 -30.65 14.00 5.07
CA LYS A 186 -31.49 15.19 4.85
C LYS A 186 -30.64 16.38 4.40
N GLY A 187 -30.92 16.89 3.20
CA GLY A 187 -30.16 18.00 2.59
C GLY A 187 -28.86 17.64 1.91
N PHE A 188 -28.50 16.32 1.82
CA PHE A 188 -27.28 15.86 1.16
C PHE A 188 -27.58 14.68 0.26
N PRO A 189 -27.18 14.70 -1.04
CA PRO A 189 -27.28 13.54 -1.91
C PRO A 189 -26.33 12.44 -1.45
N ALA A 190 -26.62 11.21 -1.86
CA ALA A 190 -25.65 10.12 -1.77
C ALA A 190 -24.35 10.53 -2.49
N SER A 191 -23.22 10.23 -1.91
CA SER A 191 -21.92 10.57 -2.47
C SER A 191 -20.87 9.51 -2.06
N ARG A 192 -19.67 9.62 -2.60
CA ARG A 192 -18.55 8.76 -2.23
C ARG A 192 -17.44 9.59 -1.60
N LEU A 193 -16.89 9.10 -0.51
CA LEU A 193 -15.74 9.68 0.16
C LEU A 193 -14.49 8.85 -0.17
N PRO A 194 -13.44 9.45 -0.74
CA PRO A 194 -12.18 8.73 -0.91
C PRO A 194 -11.48 8.56 0.43
N ILE A 195 -10.89 7.39 0.61
CA ILE A 195 -9.91 7.08 1.64
C ILE A 195 -8.61 6.69 0.94
N TYR A 196 -7.49 6.99 1.57
CA TYR A 196 -6.17 6.80 0.98
C TYR A 196 -5.27 5.99 1.89
N GLU A 197 -4.44 5.15 1.29
CA GLU A 197 -3.25 4.61 1.91
C GLU A 197 -2.06 5.09 1.07
N THR A 198 -1.16 5.85 1.69
CA THR A 198 -0.05 6.50 0.99
C THR A 198 1.27 6.00 1.55
N TRP A 199 2.18 5.61 0.67
CA TRP A 199 3.54 5.19 0.98
C TRP A 199 4.51 6.22 0.38
N ASP A 200 4.88 7.21 1.18
CA ASP A 200 5.70 8.37 0.78
C ASP A 200 7.01 8.51 1.57
N GLY A 201 7.30 7.54 2.43
CA GLY A 201 8.50 7.52 3.25
C GLY A 201 8.27 8.07 4.66
N THR A 202 7.05 8.44 5.02
CA THR A 202 6.69 8.71 6.42
C THR A 202 6.70 7.43 7.24
N ALA A 203 6.93 7.55 8.54
CA ALA A 203 6.82 6.42 9.44
C ALA A 203 5.36 5.94 9.53
N ASP A 204 5.18 4.62 9.74
CA ASP A 204 3.85 4.06 9.97
C ASP A 204 3.16 4.78 11.14
N GLY A 205 1.87 5.06 10.98
CA GLY A 205 1.06 5.73 12.01
C GLY A 205 1.22 7.25 12.07
N ALA A 206 1.98 7.87 11.16
CA ALA A 206 2.01 9.33 11.01
C ALA A 206 0.71 9.85 10.36
N ASP A 207 -0.43 9.52 10.97
CA ASP A 207 -1.74 9.92 10.49
C ASP A 207 -2.02 11.39 10.75
N THR A 208 -2.38 12.11 9.71
CA THR A 208 -3.11 13.35 9.89
C THR A 208 -4.59 13.04 10.04
N VAL A 209 -5.14 13.33 11.22
CA VAL A 209 -6.52 13.00 11.64
C VAL A 209 -7.61 13.55 10.70
N LEU A 210 -7.25 14.37 9.71
CA LEU A 210 -8.20 15.17 8.94
C LEU A 210 -8.41 14.74 7.50
N ASP A 211 -7.55 13.89 6.92
CA ASP A 211 -7.55 13.65 5.47
C ASP A 211 -7.97 12.25 5.01
N ASN A 212 -8.41 11.36 5.92
CA ASN A 212 -8.73 9.96 5.63
C ASN A 212 -7.58 9.24 4.89
N ASN A 213 -6.34 9.54 5.29
CA ASN A 213 -5.12 9.04 4.68
C ASN A 213 -4.25 8.37 5.73
N SER A 214 -3.95 7.10 5.53
CA SER A 214 -2.94 6.36 6.26
C SER A 214 -1.62 6.47 5.51
N ARG A 215 -0.50 6.61 6.22
CA ARG A 215 0.82 6.81 5.62
C ARG A 215 1.81 5.74 6.07
N GLY A 216 2.77 5.44 5.21
CA GLY A 216 3.78 4.44 5.50
C GLY A 216 5.05 4.59 4.66
N PRO A 217 6.01 3.67 4.85
CA PRO A 217 7.30 3.71 4.17
C PRO A 217 7.14 3.54 2.66
N ALA A 218 7.87 4.34 1.90
CA ALA A 218 7.86 4.27 0.44
C ALA A 218 8.42 2.93 -0.06
N PRO A 219 7.77 2.26 -1.04
CA PRO A 219 8.32 1.09 -1.69
C PRO A 219 9.64 1.43 -2.38
N THR A 220 10.65 0.57 -2.22
CA THR A 220 12.00 0.82 -2.71
C THR A 220 12.54 -0.36 -3.50
N VAL A 221 13.43 -0.07 -4.46
CA VAL A 221 14.24 -1.06 -5.16
C VAL A 221 15.72 -0.75 -4.99
N THR A 222 16.56 -1.77 -5.04
CA THR A 222 18.00 -1.60 -5.12
C THR A 222 18.43 -1.77 -6.57
N VAL A 223 19.16 -0.80 -7.10
CA VAL A 223 19.75 -0.86 -8.44
C VAL A 223 21.13 -1.47 -8.32
N ASN A 224 21.46 -2.41 -9.18
CA ASN A 224 22.76 -3.11 -9.13
C ASN A 224 23.94 -2.16 -9.24
N PRO A 225 25.06 -2.52 -8.57
CA PRO A 225 26.32 -1.80 -8.67
C PRO A 225 26.88 -1.68 -10.09
#